data_0744000048120aa22e93e1570548d50a
#
_entry.id   0744000048120aa22e93e1570548d50a
#
_cell.length_a   1.000
_cell.length_b   1.000
_cell.length_c   1.000
_cell.angle_alpha   90.00
_cell.angle_beta   90.00
_cell.angle_gamma   90.00
#
_symmetry.space_group_name_H-M   'P 1'
#
loop_
_entity.id
_entity.type
_entity.pdbx_description
1 polymer ?
#
loop_
_entity_poly.entity_id
_entity_poly.type
_entity_poly.pdbx_seq_one_letter_code
_entity_poly.pdbx_strand_id
1 'polypeptide(L)'
;MPKHQVPFIQLKQYIPEGSFEDVLYYLQHYKVQLTITRQRQTILGDYRHAHGALNHRISVNGNLNPYAFLITLLHELAHLFTYERFGHRVQSHGPEWKNEFGKILVQFLSKELFPE
;
A
#
# COMPACT_ATOMS: atom_id res chain seq x y z
N MET A 1 -20.93 -2.25 -9.07
CA MET A 1 -19.74 -1.64 -8.49
C MET A 1 -19.49 -2.19 -7.09
N PRO A 2 -18.30 -2.64 -6.81
CA PRO A 2 -18.02 -3.19 -5.48
C PRO A 2 -18.24 -2.14 -4.39
N LYS A 3 -18.94 -2.52 -3.35
CA LYS A 3 -19.28 -1.60 -2.26
C LYS A 3 -18.07 -1.17 -1.44
N HIS A 4 -17.02 -2.00 -1.45
CA HIS A 4 -15.90 -1.81 -0.54
C HIS A 4 -14.71 -1.17 -1.22
N GLN A 5 -14.79 -0.96 -2.52
CA GLN A 5 -13.69 -0.38 -3.26
C GLN A 5 -13.81 1.13 -3.26
N VAL A 6 -12.78 1.79 -2.78
CA VAL A 6 -12.72 3.24 -2.75
C VAL A 6 -12.33 3.74 -4.13
N PRO A 7 -13.05 4.71 -4.71
CA PRO A 7 -12.58 5.35 -5.95
C PRO A 7 -11.19 5.95 -5.72
N PHE A 8 -10.27 5.67 -6.62
CA PHE A 8 -8.88 6.08 -6.43
C PHE A 8 -8.73 7.60 -6.27
N ILE A 9 -9.61 8.39 -6.89
CA ILE A 9 -9.51 9.84 -6.75
C ILE A 9 -9.65 10.29 -5.29
N GLN A 10 -10.40 9.56 -4.48
CA GLN A 10 -10.55 9.89 -3.07
C GLN A 10 -9.26 9.67 -2.28
N LEU A 11 -8.36 8.84 -2.80
CA LEU A 11 -7.09 8.58 -2.13
C LEU A 11 -6.27 9.84 -1.94
N LYS A 12 -6.45 10.84 -2.82
CA LYS A 12 -5.71 12.11 -2.70
C LYS A 12 -5.90 12.79 -1.35
N GLN A 13 -7.03 12.54 -0.69
CA GLN A 13 -7.32 13.15 0.61
C GLN A 13 -6.50 12.55 1.73
N TYR A 14 -5.93 11.38 1.51
CA TYR A 14 -5.29 10.60 2.56
C TYR A 14 -3.78 10.59 2.48
N ILE A 15 -3.19 11.02 1.37
CA ILE A 15 -1.75 10.94 1.16
C ILE A 15 -1.17 12.31 0.83
N PRO A 16 0.14 12.52 1.03
CA PRO A 16 0.75 13.81 0.75
C PRO A 16 0.63 14.20 -0.73
N GLU A 17 0.50 15.49 -0.97
CA GLU A 17 0.54 16.01 -2.32
C GLU A 17 1.83 15.60 -3.01
N GLY A 18 1.73 15.19 -4.25
CA GLY A 18 2.89 14.75 -5.02
C GLY A 18 3.12 13.25 -5.02
N SER A 19 2.43 12.51 -4.12
CA SER A 19 2.59 11.06 -4.05
C SER A 19 1.54 10.29 -4.86
N PHE A 20 0.45 10.92 -5.23
CA PHE A 20 -0.71 10.23 -5.78
C PHE A 20 -0.40 9.49 -7.08
N GLU A 21 0.32 10.13 -7.99
CA GLU A 21 0.55 9.55 -9.32
C GLU A 21 1.30 8.22 -9.24
N ASP A 22 2.36 8.18 -8.44
CA ASP A 22 3.15 6.95 -8.30
C ASP A 22 2.38 5.87 -7.57
N VAL A 23 1.62 6.25 -6.54
CA VAL A 23 0.77 5.29 -5.83
C VAL A 23 -0.28 4.73 -6.78
N LEU A 24 -0.95 5.60 -7.53
CA LEU A 24 -1.98 5.18 -8.47
C LEU A 24 -1.42 4.20 -9.50
N TYR A 25 -0.20 4.45 -9.99
CA TYR A 25 0.44 3.55 -10.94
C TYR A 25 0.51 2.12 -10.38
N TYR A 26 0.98 1.97 -9.14
CA TYR A 26 1.08 0.64 -8.54
C TYR A 26 -0.27 -0.01 -8.32
N LEU A 27 -1.25 0.75 -7.83
CA LEU A 27 -2.57 0.20 -7.57
C LEU A 27 -3.24 -0.29 -8.86
N GLN A 28 -3.07 0.44 -9.94
CA GLN A 28 -3.65 0.05 -11.22
C GLN A 28 -2.87 -1.07 -11.89
N HIS A 29 -1.54 -0.99 -11.84
CA HIS A 29 -0.69 -2.01 -12.48
C HIS A 29 -0.93 -3.40 -11.89
N TYR A 30 -1.04 -3.48 -10.57
CA TYR A 30 -1.26 -4.75 -9.89
C TYR A 30 -2.72 -5.06 -9.62
N LYS A 31 -3.63 -4.21 -10.10
CA LYS A 31 -5.07 -4.40 -9.96
C LYS A 31 -5.46 -4.57 -8.49
N VAL A 32 -4.96 -3.68 -7.65
CA VAL A 32 -5.21 -3.74 -6.21
C VAL A 32 -6.60 -3.22 -5.89
N GLN A 33 -7.33 -3.97 -5.09
CA GLN A 33 -8.56 -3.48 -4.47
C GLN A 33 -8.17 -2.80 -3.16
N LEU A 34 -8.32 -1.49 -3.10
CA LEU A 34 -7.95 -0.71 -1.93
C LEU A 34 -9.18 -0.41 -1.09
N THR A 35 -9.07 -0.64 0.20
CA THR A 35 -10.09 -0.28 1.17
C THR A 35 -9.49 0.65 2.20
N ILE A 36 -10.15 1.79 2.43
CA ILE A 36 -9.77 2.69 3.51
C ILE A 36 -10.73 2.41 4.65
N THR A 37 -10.20 1.87 5.74
CA THR A 37 -11.02 1.39 6.83
C THR A 37 -11.25 2.49 7.85
N ARG A 38 -12.29 2.30 8.65
CA ARG A 38 -12.49 3.14 9.82
C ARG A 38 -11.41 2.83 10.84
N GLN A 39 -11.31 3.69 11.84
CA GLN A 39 -10.30 3.52 12.88
C GLN A 39 -10.29 2.11 13.43
N ARG A 40 -9.12 1.50 13.44
CA ARG A 40 -8.86 0.21 14.09
C ARG A 40 -7.75 0.42 15.10
N GLN A 41 -7.84 -0.28 16.23
CA GLN A 41 -6.92 -0.03 17.32
C GLN A 41 -5.61 -0.80 17.21
N THR A 42 -5.61 -1.92 16.51
CA THR A 42 -4.46 -2.82 16.52
C THR A 42 -3.78 -2.99 15.16
N ILE A 43 -4.46 -2.66 14.07
CA ILE A 43 -3.93 -2.87 12.72
C ILE A 43 -3.99 -1.56 11.96
N LEU A 44 -2.83 -1.10 11.47
CA LEU A 44 -2.76 0.11 10.64
C LEU A 44 -3.06 -0.18 9.17
N GLY A 45 -2.67 -1.36 8.70
CA GLY A 45 -2.92 -1.79 7.33
C GLY A 45 -2.86 -3.30 7.22
N ASP A 46 -3.27 -3.81 6.06
CA ASP A 46 -3.30 -5.24 5.80
C ASP A 46 -3.13 -5.49 4.31
N TYR A 47 -2.49 -6.59 3.97
CA TYR A 47 -2.34 -7.04 2.60
C TYR A 47 -2.78 -8.49 2.48
N ARG A 48 -3.58 -8.78 1.45
CA ARG A 48 -3.96 -10.15 1.10
C ARG A 48 -3.70 -10.37 -0.38
N HIS A 49 -2.97 -11.45 -0.67
CA HIS A 49 -2.56 -11.72 -2.05
C HIS A 49 -3.73 -12.16 -2.92
N ALA A 50 -3.56 -11.99 -4.24
CA ALA A 50 -4.52 -12.48 -5.20
C ALA A 50 -4.53 -14.01 -5.21
N HIS A 51 -5.72 -14.58 -5.35
CA HIS A 51 -5.86 -16.01 -5.59
C HIS A 51 -7.23 -16.28 -6.20
N GLY A 52 -7.30 -17.30 -7.05
CA GLY A 52 -8.53 -17.62 -7.76
C GLY A 52 -9.05 -16.39 -8.51
N ALA A 53 -10.30 -16.04 -8.29
CA ALA A 53 -10.93 -14.87 -8.93
C ALA A 53 -10.69 -13.57 -8.16
N LEU A 54 -9.99 -13.62 -7.03
CA LEU A 54 -9.78 -12.44 -6.19
C LEU A 54 -8.48 -11.73 -6.57
N ASN A 55 -8.54 -10.42 -6.68
CA ASN A 55 -7.35 -9.59 -6.89
C ASN A 55 -6.61 -9.38 -5.58
N HIS A 56 -5.40 -8.79 -5.66
CA HIS A 56 -4.72 -8.31 -4.47
C HIS A 56 -5.60 -7.32 -3.73
N ARG A 57 -5.57 -7.37 -2.40
CA ARG A 57 -6.38 -6.50 -1.56
C ARG A 57 -5.49 -5.86 -0.52
N ILE A 58 -5.59 -4.53 -0.40
CA ILE A 58 -4.89 -3.77 0.61
C ILE A 58 -5.91 -2.94 1.36
N SER A 59 -5.79 -2.90 2.68
CA SER A 59 -6.57 -1.98 3.50
C SER A 59 -5.64 -1.10 4.30
N VAL A 60 -6.02 0.15 4.51
CA VAL A 60 -5.26 1.10 5.32
C VAL A 60 -6.23 1.87 6.19
N ASN A 61 -5.84 2.08 7.45
CA ASN A 61 -6.63 2.81 8.41
C ASN A 61 -6.73 4.29 8.00
N GLY A 62 -7.95 4.77 7.80
CA GLY A 62 -8.18 6.13 7.34
C GLY A 62 -7.97 7.20 8.41
N ASN A 63 -7.71 6.80 9.65
CA ASN A 63 -7.51 7.73 10.76
C ASN A 63 -6.06 8.21 10.88
N LEU A 64 -5.18 7.78 9.99
CA LEU A 64 -3.77 8.15 10.01
C LEU A 64 -3.58 9.52 9.35
N ASN A 65 -2.54 10.27 9.80
CA ASN A 65 -2.16 11.46 9.06
C ASN A 65 -1.61 11.05 7.68
N PRO A 66 -1.52 11.99 6.74
CA PRO A 66 -1.15 11.61 5.36
C PRO A 66 0.18 10.91 5.24
N TYR A 67 1.17 11.29 6.03
CA TYR A 67 2.50 10.66 5.94
C TYR A 67 2.46 9.24 6.47
N ALA A 68 1.81 9.05 7.61
CA ALA A 68 1.65 7.72 8.19
C ALA A 68 0.81 6.82 7.28
N PHE A 69 -0.23 7.38 6.66
CA PHE A 69 -1.05 6.64 5.71
C PHE A 69 -0.19 6.16 4.53
N LEU A 70 0.60 7.06 3.96
CA LEU A 70 1.46 6.69 2.84
C LEU A 70 2.46 5.61 3.23
N ILE A 71 3.17 5.78 4.35
CA ILE A 71 4.14 4.78 4.80
C ILE A 71 3.47 3.42 4.99
N THR A 72 2.29 3.40 5.60
CA THR A 72 1.55 2.15 5.80
C THR A 72 1.18 1.52 4.46
N LEU A 73 0.71 2.31 3.51
CA LEU A 73 0.38 1.81 2.19
C LEU A 73 1.60 1.23 1.49
N LEU A 74 2.75 1.90 1.59
CA LEU A 74 3.99 1.41 0.98
C LEU A 74 4.45 0.10 1.65
N HIS A 75 4.24 -0.03 2.95
CA HIS A 75 4.51 -1.27 3.69
C HIS A 75 3.71 -2.43 3.09
N GLU A 76 2.43 -2.21 2.83
CA GLU A 76 1.57 -3.26 2.26
C GLU A 76 1.90 -3.52 0.79
N LEU A 77 2.24 -2.49 0.03
CA LEU A 77 2.70 -2.68 -1.35
C LEU A 77 3.98 -3.50 -1.39
N ALA A 78 4.87 -3.31 -0.42
CA ALA A 78 6.10 -4.12 -0.35
C ALA A 78 5.76 -5.60 -0.14
N HIS A 79 4.73 -5.92 0.65
CA HIS A 79 4.25 -7.30 0.78
C HIS A 79 3.76 -7.83 -0.57
N LEU A 80 3.04 -7.01 -1.32
CA LEU A 80 2.56 -7.39 -2.64
C LEU A 80 3.72 -7.70 -3.58
N PHE A 81 4.73 -6.83 -3.63
CA PHE A 81 5.89 -7.03 -4.50
C PHE A 81 6.63 -8.30 -4.11
N THR A 82 6.77 -8.55 -2.81
CA THR A 82 7.45 -9.74 -2.31
C THR A 82 6.68 -11.00 -2.70
N TYR A 83 5.37 -10.97 -2.56
CA TYR A 83 4.54 -12.10 -2.96
C TYR A 83 4.65 -12.37 -4.46
N GLU A 84 4.62 -11.31 -5.28
CA GLU A 84 4.69 -11.45 -6.73
C GLU A 84 6.01 -12.10 -7.17
N ARG A 85 7.10 -11.81 -6.47
CA ARG A 85 8.43 -12.35 -6.81
C ARG A 85 8.68 -13.73 -6.23
N PHE A 86 8.23 -13.97 -5.00
CA PHE A 86 8.66 -15.15 -4.24
C PHE A 86 7.51 -16.05 -3.80
N GLY A 87 6.26 -15.61 -3.91
CA GLY A 87 5.13 -16.38 -3.44
C GLY A 87 5.20 -16.59 -1.92
N HIS A 88 4.90 -17.80 -1.49
CA HIS A 88 4.93 -18.16 -0.06
C HIS A 88 6.28 -18.66 0.41
N ARG A 89 7.31 -18.62 -0.43
CA ARG A 89 8.60 -19.23 -0.13
C ARG A 89 9.45 -18.46 0.86
N VAL A 90 9.07 -17.24 1.17
CA VAL A 90 9.86 -16.37 2.04
C VAL A 90 9.02 -15.91 3.21
N GLN A 91 9.69 -15.46 4.26
CA GLN A 91 9.01 -15.00 5.47
C GLN A 91 8.45 -13.60 5.25
N SER A 92 7.30 -13.36 5.87
CA SER A 92 6.73 -12.03 5.98
C SER A 92 7.71 -11.14 6.72
N HIS A 93 8.04 -9.98 6.31
CA HIS A 93 9.02 -9.07 6.91
C HIS A 93 10.45 -9.65 6.95
N GLY A 94 10.74 -10.64 6.11
CA GLY A 94 12.10 -11.16 5.97
C GLY A 94 12.95 -10.27 5.08
N PRO A 95 14.18 -10.73 4.74
CA PRO A 95 15.11 -9.93 3.94
C PRO A 95 14.53 -9.48 2.60
N GLU A 96 13.74 -10.33 1.96
CA GLU A 96 13.15 -10.03 0.66
C GLU A 96 12.17 -8.87 0.77
N TRP A 97 11.30 -8.92 1.78
CA TRP A 97 10.34 -7.84 2.02
C TRP A 97 11.07 -6.54 2.40
N LYS A 98 12.08 -6.63 3.27
CA LYS A 98 12.84 -5.44 3.67
C LYS A 98 13.48 -4.77 2.47
N ASN A 99 13.96 -5.56 1.52
CA ASN A 99 14.54 -5.03 0.30
C ASN A 99 13.50 -4.32 -0.55
N GLU A 100 12.32 -4.92 -0.73
CA GLU A 100 11.25 -4.27 -1.49
C GLU A 100 10.76 -3.00 -0.82
N PHE A 101 10.59 -3.04 0.49
CA PHE A 101 10.17 -1.86 1.24
C PHE A 101 11.20 -0.75 1.14
N GLY A 102 12.48 -1.08 1.28
CA GLY A 102 13.55 -0.11 1.13
C GLY A 102 13.55 0.58 -0.22
N LYS A 103 13.37 -0.20 -1.29
CA LYS A 103 13.34 0.37 -2.64
C LYS A 103 12.19 1.35 -2.84
N ILE A 104 10.99 0.99 -2.40
CA ILE A 104 9.84 1.86 -2.60
C ILE A 104 9.93 3.09 -1.70
N LEU A 105 10.47 2.94 -0.49
CA LEU A 105 10.70 4.10 0.38
C LEU A 105 11.65 5.10 -0.25
N VAL A 106 12.74 4.63 -0.82
CA VAL A 106 13.70 5.53 -1.50
C VAL A 106 13.01 6.28 -2.63
N GLN A 107 12.18 5.60 -3.41
CA GLN A 107 11.46 6.23 -4.50
C GLN A 107 10.63 7.42 -4.00
N PHE A 108 9.91 7.25 -2.89
CA PHE A 108 9.03 8.30 -2.37
C PHE A 108 9.78 9.34 -1.55
N LEU A 109 10.82 8.94 -0.82
CA LEU A 109 11.65 9.90 -0.08
C LEU A 109 12.35 10.87 -1.03
N SER A 110 12.77 10.41 -2.21
CA SER A 110 13.44 11.27 -3.18
C SER A 110 12.52 12.36 -3.74
N LYS A 111 11.22 12.28 -3.51
CA LYS A 111 10.28 13.30 -3.94
C LYS A 111 10.15 14.46 -2.95
N GLU A 112 10.84 14.39 -1.83
CA GLU A 112 10.81 15.43 -0.80
C GLU A 112 9.39 15.72 -0.28
N LEU A 113 8.60 14.66 -0.10
CA LEU A 113 7.22 14.79 0.35
C LEU A 113 7.08 14.91 1.86
N PHE A 114 8.08 14.48 2.59
CA PHE A 114 8.02 14.37 4.05
C PHE A 114 8.65 15.58 4.71
N PRO A 115 8.12 16.03 5.86
CA PRO A 115 8.74 17.12 6.59
C PRO A 115 10.11 16.70 7.12
N GLU A 116 10.99 17.68 7.22
CA GLU A 116 12.32 17.45 7.77
C GLU A 116 12.30 17.25 9.27
#